data_4e7ddf049f44f3016fc48ab0ffb7dcbb
#
_entry.id   4e7ddf049f44f3016fc48ab0ffb7dcbb
#
_cell.length_a   1.000
_cell.length_b   1.000
_cell.length_c   1.000
_cell.angle_alpha   90.00
_cell.angle_beta   90.00
_cell.angle_gamma   90.00
#
_symmetry.space_group_name_H-M   'P 1'
#
loop_
_entity.id
_entity.type
_entity.pdbx_description
1 polymer ?
#
loop_
_entity_poly.entity_id
_entity_poly.type
_entity_poly.pdbx_seq_one_letter_code
_entity_poly.pdbx_strand_id
1 'polypeptide(L)'
;MLEELKQIVCKANLELPKYGLVTFTWGNVSGVDREKGLMVIKPSGVEYDCMTPEDMVVVSLATGEKVEGKWKPSSDTATHVALYNAFPNIGGIVHTHSRWATSWAQAGRGIPAYGTTHGDYFYGEIPCTRKMTVEEIQGAYELETGNVIIETFEGKSPDDIPAVLVHSHGPFTWGTDPHNAVHNAVVLEELAFMAFHTEAITPGKESMQQELLDKHYLRKHGKNAYYGQK
;
A
#
# COMPACT_ATOMS: atom_id res chain seq x y z
N MET A 1 21.57 -3.16 -13.21
CA MET A 1 21.50 -2.00 -12.29
C MET A 1 20.52 -2.34 -11.17
N LEU A 2 20.85 -2.01 -9.93
CA LEU A 2 19.99 -2.29 -8.75
C LEU A 2 19.68 -3.79 -8.51
N GLU A 3 20.61 -4.69 -8.72
CA GLU A 3 20.39 -6.14 -8.65
C GLU A 3 19.83 -6.59 -7.30
N GLU A 4 20.37 -6.04 -6.19
CA GLU A 4 19.88 -6.34 -4.85
C GLU A 4 18.42 -5.89 -4.66
N LEU A 5 18.08 -4.66 -5.09
CA LEU A 5 16.71 -4.15 -4.99
C LEU A 5 15.75 -4.96 -5.87
N LYS A 6 16.19 -5.40 -7.07
CA LYS A 6 15.38 -6.30 -7.92
C LYS A 6 15.08 -7.63 -7.23
N GLN A 7 16.06 -8.21 -6.53
CA GLN A 7 15.86 -9.44 -5.76
C GLN A 7 14.84 -9.23 -4.64
N ILE A 8 14.97 -8.13 -3.88
CA ILE A 8 14.05 -7.77 -2.80
C ILE A 8 12.63 -7.57 -3.34
N VAL A 9 12.47 -6.77 -4.39
CA VAL A 9 11.15 -6.47 -4.98
C VAL A 9 10.53 -7.72 -5.59
N CYS A 10 11.30 -8.55 -6.29
CA CYS A 10 10.81 -9.83 -6.82
C CYS A 10 10.29 -10.72 -5.69
N LYS A 11 11.08 -10.91 -4.64
CA LYS A 11 10.68 -11.72 -3.46
C LYS A 11 9.42 -11.18 -2.80
N ALA A 12 9.31 -9.86 -2.61
CA ALA A 12 8.12 -9.23 -2.06
C ALA A 12 6.88 -9.44 -2.94
N ASN A 13 7.02 -9.38 -4.26
CA ASN A 13 5.92 -9.71 -5.18
C ASN A 13 5.48 -11.18 -5.05
N LEU A 14 6.42 -12.12 -4.90
CA LEU A 14 6.10 -13.55 -4.70
C LEU A 14 5.41 -13.83 -3.35
N GLU A 15 5.48 -12.94 -2.40
CA GLU A 15 4.75 -13.03 -1.13
C GLU A 15 3.25 -12.74 -1.30
N LEU A 16 2.83 -11.95 -2.29
CA LEU A 16 1.43 -11.60 -2.51
C LEU A 16 0.53 -12.82 -2.73
N PRO A 17 0.83 -13.74 -3.67
CA PRO A 17 0.03 -14.97 -3.84
C PRO A 17 0.16 -15.89 -2.64
N LYS A 18 1.32 -15.96 -1.98
CA LYS A 18 1.54 -16.78 -0.77
C LYS A 18 0.60 -16.38 0.36
N TYR A 19 0.31 -15.08 0.52
CA TYR A 19 -0.60 -14.55 1.53
C TYR A 19 -2.05 -14.41 1.03
N GLY A 20 -2.36 -14.84 -0.19
CA GLY A 20 -3.72 -14.79 -0.75
C GLY A 20 -4.22 -13.39 -1.07
N LEU A 21 -3.31 -12.43 -1.28
CA LEU A 21 -3.64 -11.03 -1.54
C LEU A 21 -3.95 -10.73 -3.01
N VAL A 22 -3.67 -11.67 -3.91
CA VAL A 22 -3.81 -11.49 -5.36
C VAL A 22 -4.44 -12.70 -6.03
N THR A 23 -5.06 -12.45 -7.18
CA THR A 23 -5.56 -13.46 -8.12
C THR A 23 -4.88 -13.21 -9.47
N PHE A 24 -4.43 -14.27 -10.16
CA PHE A 24 -3.68 -14.18 -11.43
C PHE A 24 -2.48 -13.20 -11.30
N THR A 25 -2.38 -12.25 -12.24
CA THR A 25 -1.31 -11.25 -12.30
C THR A 25 -1.64 -9.93 -11.59
N TRP A 26 -2.81 -9.86 -10.92
CA TRP A 26 -3.27 -8.64 -10.27
C TRP A 26 -2.35 -8.25 -9.12
N GLY A 27 -2.20 -6.93 -8.95
CA GLY A 27 -1.34 -6.39 -7.92
C GLY A 27 0.14 -6.37 -8.28
N ASN A 28 0.87 -5.63 -7.49
CA ASN A 28 2.31 -5.43 -7.65
C ASN A 28 2.94 -4.87 -6.37
N VAL A 29 4.26 -5.03 -6.30
CA VAL A 29 5.12 -4.40 -5.30
C VAL A 29 6.21 -3.64 -6.02
N SER A 30 6.57 -2.48 -5.48
CA SER A 30 7.77 -1.74 -5.87
C SER A 30 8.69 -1.46 -4.67
N GLY A 31 9.91 -1.09 -4.95
CA GLY A 31 10.89 -0.60 -4.00
C GLY A 31 11.69 0.55 -4.59
N VAL A 32 12.25 1.41 -3.76
CA VAL A 32 12.95 2.63 -4.18
C VAL A 32 14.39 2.68 -3.71
N ASP A 33 15.27 3.14 -4.58
CA ASP A 33 16.62 3.63 -4.28
C ASP A 33 16.60 5.16 -4.40
N ARG A 34 16.47 5.83 -3.26
CA ARG A 34 16.34 7.30 -3.22
C ARG A 34 17.63 8.02 -3.59
N GLU A 35 18.78 7.42 -3.31
CA GLU A 35 20.09 8.02 -3.67
C GLU A 35 20.26 8.10 -5.18
N LYS A 36 19.79 7.06 -5.89
CA LYS A 36 19.83 7.03 -7.36
C LYS A 36 18.61 7.67 -8.02
N GLY A 37 17.56 7.99 -7.26
CA GLY A 37 16.30 8.49 -7.81
C GLY A 37 15.58 7.48 -8.70
N LEU A 38 15.70 6.18 -8.37
CA LEU A 38 15.17 5.07 -9.17
C LEU A 38 14.24 4.20 -8.32
N MET A 39 13.19 3.67 -8.93
CA MET A 39 12.40 2.60 -8.34
C MET A 39 12.47 1.33 -9.19
N VAL A 40 12.25 0.20 -8.54
CA VAL A 40 12.07 -1.12 -9.14
C VAL A 40 10.64 -1.56 -8.94
N ILE A 41 9.97 -2.05 -9.99
CA ILE A 41 8.57 -2.46 -9.94
C ILE A 41 8.36 -3.75 -10.74
N LYS A 42 7.31 -4.51 -10.36
CA LYS A 42 6.84 -5.68 -11.10
C LYS A 42 6.54 -5.35 -12.58
N PRO A 43 6.91 -6.21 -13.52
CA PRO A 43 6.47 -6.09 -14.91
C PRO A 43 4.96 -6.31 -15.05
N SER A 44 4.35 -5.64 -16.03
CA SER A 44 2.93 -5.83 -16.37
C SER A 44 2.69 -7.21 -16.96
N GLY A 45 1.64 -7.90 -16.47
CA GLY A 45 1.13 -9.16 -17.06
C GLY A 45 2.05 -10.38 -16.94
N VAL A 46 3.17 -10.31 -16.19
CA VAL A 46 4.02 -11.48 -15.92
C VAL A 46 3.47 -12.25 -14.73
N GLU A 47 3.24 -13.55 -14.93
CA GLU A 47 2.75 -14.46 -13.91
C GLU A 47 3.76 -14.58 -12.74
N TYR A 48 3.24 -14.70 -11.53
CA TYR A 48 4.09 -14.82 -10.33
C TYR A 48 4.97 -16.07 -10.36
N ASP A 49 4.44 -17.20 -10.84
CA ASP A 49 5.15 -18.49 -10.86
C ASP A 49 6.38 -18.50 -11.77
N CYS A 50 6.41 -17.61 -12.77
CA CYS A 50 7.50 -17.53 -13.75
C CYS A 50 8.41 -16.32 -13.53
N MET A 51 8.09 -15.48 -12.56
CA MET A 51 8.77 -14.19 -12.37
C MET A 51 10.11 -14.36 -11.66
N THR A 52 11.13 -13.71 -12.21
CA THR A 52 12.49 -13.69 -11.69
C THR A 52 12.97 -12.26 -11.40
N PRO A 53 14.04 -12.04 -10.65
CA PRO A 53 14.59 -10.71 -10.42
C PRO A 53 14.98 -9.97 -11.71
N GLU A 54 15.38 -10.69 -12.75
CA GLU A 54 15.75 -10.14 -14.06
C GLU A 54 14.55 -9.58 -14.83
N ASP A 55 13.34 -9.98 -14.45
CA ASP A 55 12.09 -9.47 -15.02
C ASP A 55 11.71 -8.10 -14.47
N MET A 56 12.23 -7.74 -13.30
CA MET A 56 11.91 -6.46 -12.63
C MET A 56 12.32 -5.28 -13.51
N VAL A 57 11.48 -4.24 -13.49
CA VAL A 57 11.65 -3.04 -14.33
C VAL A 57 12.14 -1.89 -13.48
N VAL A 58 13.18 -1.18 -13.95
CA VAL A 58 13.69 0.03 -13.30
C VAL A 58 13.08 1.26 -13.95
N VAL A 59 12.60 2.19 -13.13
CA VAL A 59 11.92 3.42 -13.56
C VAL A 59 12.54 4.62 -12.85
N SER A 60 12.67 5.74 -13.56
CA SER A 60 13.12 7.02 -12.99
C SER A 60 12.03 7.67 -12.17
N LEU A 61 12.31 8.09 -10.94
CA LEU A 61 11.37 8.88 -10.13
C LEU A 61 11.14 10.29 -10.69
N ALA A 62 12.15 10.85 -11.36
CA ALA A 62 12.07 12.21 -11.90
C ALA A 62 11.17 12.30 -13.15
N THR A 63 11.18 11.26 -13.99
CA THR A 63 10.47 11.29 -15.29
C THR A 63 9.33 10.29 -15.38
N GLY A 64 9.27 9.28 -14.51
CA GLY A 64 8.33 8.16 -14.62
C GLY A 64 8.66 7.19 -15.77
N GLU A 65 9.76 7.40 -16.51
CA GLU A 65 10.12 6.60 -17.66
C GLU A 65 10.93 5.36 -17.27
N LYS A 66 10.75 4.29 -18.04
CA LYS A 66 11.53 3.07 -17.91
C LYS A 66 12.99 3.34 -18.26
N VAL A 67 13.90 3.00 -17.33
CA VAL A 67 15.35 3.10 -17.48
C VAL A 67 15.97 1.76 -17.87
N GLU A 68 15.50 0.64 -17.29
CA GLU A 68 16.05 -0.70 -17.55
C GLU A 68 14.94 -1.75 -17.43
N GLY A 69 15.10 -2.85 -18.14
CA GLY A 69 14.21 -4.01 -18.12
C GLY A 69 13.64 -4.35 -19.50
N LYS A 70 13.43 -5.63 -19.75
CA LYS A 70 12.91 -6.15 -21.03
C LYS A 70 11.38 -5.96 -21.18
N TRP A 71 10.68 -5.88 -20.06
CA TRP A 71 9.23 -5.78 -20.03
C TRP A 71 8.73 -4.33 -19.93
N LYS A 72 7.43 -4.14 -20.13
CA LYS A 72 6.74 -2.92 -19.70
C LYS A 72 6.57 -2.97 -18.18
N PRO A 73 6.74 -1.86 -17.45
CA PRO A 73 6.43 -1.81 -16.02
C PRO A 73 4.93 -1.98 -15.79
N SER A 74 4.53 -2.25 -14.54
CA SER A 74 3.12 -2.25 -14.12
C SER A 74 2.40 -0.99 -14.59
N SER A 75 1.09 -1.10 -14.90
CA SER A 75 0.25 0.06 -15.18
C SER A 75 0.27 1.09 -14.05
N ASP A 76 0.39 0.63 -12.80
CA ASP A 76 0.37 1.48 -11.61
C ASP A 76 1.65 2.29 -11.38
N THR A 77 2.60 2.22 -12.32
CA THR A 77 3.90 2.89 -12.21
C THR A 77 3.78 4.38 -11.90
N ALA A 78 2.89 5.11 -12.58
CA ALA A 78 2.70 6.54 -12.35
C ALA A 78 2.17 6.83 -10.94
N THR A 79 1.27 6.00 -10.43
CA THR A 79 0.78 6.07 -9.04
C THR A 79 1.93 5.90 -8.05
N HIS A 80 2.76 4.85 -8.21
CA HIS A 80 3.89 4.60 -7.32
C HIS A 80 4.92 5.72 -7.35
N VAL A 81 5.25 6.26 -8.53
CA VAL A 81 6.16 7.41 -8.67
C VAL A 81 5.62 8.63 -7.94
N ALA A 82 4.32 8.95 -8.09
CA ALA A 82 3.69 10.06 -7.39
C ALA A 82 3.79 9.91 -5.87
N LEU A 83 3.50 8.72 -5.34
CA LEU A 83 3.58 8.44 -3.92
C LEU A 83 5.01 8.50 -3.37
N TYR A 84 6.02 7.95 -4.08
CA TYR A 84 7.42 8.08 -3.67
C TYR A 84 7.90 9.52 -3.63
N ASN A 85 7.43 10.35 -4.56
CA ASN A 85 7.79 11.77 -4.60
C ASN A 85 7.09 12.58 -3.50
N ALA A 86 5.88 12.20 -3.10
CA ALA A 86 5.11 12.90 -2.07
C ALA A 86 5.43 12.44 -0.64
N PHE A 87 5.76 11.15 -0.45
CA PHE A 87 6.00 10.53 0.87
C PHE A 87 7.48 10.16 1.02
N PRO A 88 8.32 11.01 1.60
CA PRO A 88 9.77 10.85 1.55
C PRO A 88 10.31 9.64 2.35
N ASN A 89 9.56 9.16 3.35
CA ASN A 89 10.03 8.11 4.26
C ASN A 89 9.68 6.68 3.81
N ILE A 90 8.84 6.52 2.79
CA ILE A 90 8.45 5.19 2.32
C ILE A 90 9.53 4.58 1.42
N GLY A 91 9.79 3.28 1.59
CA GLY A 91 10.79 2.51 0.83
C GLY A 91 10.19 1.40 -0.04
N GLY A 92 8.93 1.05 0.19
CA GLY A 92 8.16 0.08 -0.60
C GLY A 92 6.70 0.45 -0.71
N ILE A 93 6.06 0.07 -1.82
CA ILE A 93 4.61 0.26 -2.06
C ILE A 93 4.05 -1.04 -2.60
N VAL A 94 2.84 -1.38 -2.13
CA VAL A 94 2.02 -2.50 -2.61
C VAL A 94 0.68 -1.98 -3.10
N HIS A 95 0.24 -2.46 -4.26
CA HIS A 95 -1.14 -2.37 -4.71
C HIS A 95 -1.71 -3.76 -4.92
N THR A 96 -2.92 -3.99 -4.47
CA THR A 96 -3.65 -5.25 -4.70
C THR A 96 -5.14 -5.01 -4.92
N HIS A 97 -5.84 -6.06 -5.35
CA HIS A 97 -7.29 -6.16 -5.29
C HIS A 97 -7.70 -7.25 -4.30
N SER A 98 -7.09 -7.25 -3.12
CA SER A 98 -7.39 -8.19 -2.05
C SER A 98 -8.86 -8.04 -1.61
N ARG A 99 -9.50 -9.16 -1.29
CA ARG A 99 -10.97 -9.27 -1.26
C ARG A 99 -11.64 -8.32 -0.28
N TRP A 100 -11.15 -8.29 0.96
CA TRP A 100 -11.80 -7.53 2.02
C TRP A 100 -11.51 -6.04 1.94
N ALA A 101 -10.24 -5.67 1.75
CA ALA A 101 -9.87 -4.26 1.58
C ALA A 101 -10.51 -3.66 0.33
N THR A 102 -10.56 -4.40 -0.79
CA THR A 102 -11.25 -3.94 -2.00
C THR A 102 -12.76 -3.81 -1.79
N SER A 103 -13.38 -4.67 -0.98
CA SER A 103 -14.81 -4.52 -0.65
C SER A 103 -15.10 -3.21 0.07
N TRP A 104 -14.24 -2.78 1.01
CA TRP A 104 -14.34 -1.48 1.67
C TRP A 104 -14.11 -0.32 0.68
N ALA A 105 -13.11 -0.45 -0.20
CA ALA A 105 -12.86 0.53 -1.26
C ALA A 105 -14.07 0.70 -2.18
N GLN A 106 -14.72 -0.41 -2.59
CA GLN A 106 -15.93 -0.39 -3.41
C GLN A 106 -17.11 0.24 -2.67
N ALA A 107 -17.21 0.03 -1.36
CA ALA A 107 -18.20 0.68 -0.53
C ALA A 107 -17.94 2.19 -0.32
N GLY A 108 -16.75 2.68 -0.69
CA GLY A 108 -16.35 4.08 -0.53
C GLY A 108 -16.21 4.51 0.92
N ARG A 109 -15.77 3.57 1.79
CA ARG A 109 -15.65 3.79 3.22
C ARG A 109 -14.24 3.49 3.71
N GLY A 110 -13.75 4.31 4.64
CA GLY A 110 -12.56 4.00 5.43
C GLY A 110 -12.82 2.86 6.42
N ILE A 111 -11.76 2.27 6.97
CA ILE A 111 -11.83 1.21 7.97
C ILE A 111 -11.59 1.83 9.35
N PRO A 112 -12.61 1.90 10.22
CA PRO A 112 -12.47 2.45 11.56
C PRO A 112 -11.55 1.60 12.44
N ALA A 113 -10.85 2.24 13.37
CA ALA A 113 -10.02 1.55 14.36
C ALA A 113 -10.88 0.92 15.46
N TYR A 114 -11.33 -0.32 15.26
CA TYR A 114 -12.22 -1.00 16.21
C TYR A 114 -11.50 -1.73 17.33
N GLY A 115 -10.28 -2.19 17.11
CA GLY A 115 -9.60 -3.03 18.06
C GLY A 115 -8.07 -2.87 18.09
N THR A 116 -7.46 -3.49 19.07
CA THR A 116 -6.04 -3.34 19.39
C THR A 116 -5.11 -3.83 18.30
N THR A 117 -5.50 -4.82 17.48
CA THR A 117 -4.74 -5.26 16.30
C THR A 117 -4.60 -4.11 15.31
N HIS A 118 -5.68 -3.34 15.09
CA HIS A 118 -5.62 -2.12 14.27
C HIS A 118 -4.65 -1.10 14.87
N GLY A 119 -4.79 -0.80 16.15
CA GLY A 119 -3.94 0.17 16.86
C GLY A 119 -2.46 -0.21 16.92
N ASP A 120 -2.13 -1.48 16.76
CA ASP A 120 -0.73 -1.92 16.71
C ASP A 120 0.00 -1.55 15.39
N TYR A 121 -0.75 -1.16 14.33
CA TYR A 121 -0.18 -0.92 13.00
C TYR A 121 -0.60 0.42 12.36
N PHE A 122 -1.80 0.91 12.68
CA PHE A 122 -2.35 2.13 12.08
C PHE A 122 -2.88 3.06 13.16
N TYR A 123 -2.42 4.31 13.14
CA TYR A 123 -2.81 5.31 14.14
C TYR A 123 -4.05 6.08 13.71
N GLY A 124 -5.18 5.41 13.71
CA GLY A 124 -6.47 5.97 13.34
C GLY A 124 -7.18 5.18 12.25
N GLU A 125 -8.21 5.77 11.68
CA GLU A 125 -8.95 5.19 10.56
C GLU A 125 -8.05 5.04 9.33
N ILE A 126 -8.09 3.88 8.67
CA ILE A 126 -7.51 3.71 7.34
C ILE A 126 -8.44 4.41 6.35
N PRO A 127 -8.00 5.49 5.69
CA PRO A 127 -8.89 6.33 4.91
C PRO A 127 -9.28 5.70 3.57
N CYS A 128 -10.46 6.12 3.06
CA CYS A 128 -10.83 5.92 1.66
C CYS A 128 -10.77 7.27 0.93
N THR A 129 -10.25 7.27 -0.30
CA THR A 129 -10.22 8.47 -1.13
C THR A 129 -11.64 8.91 -1.51
N ARG A 130 -11.81 10.15 -1.94
CA ARG A 130 -13.00 10.57 -2.70
C ARG A 130 -13.10 9.81 -4.02
N LYS A 131 -14.25 9.90 -4.66
CA LYS A 131 -14.39 9.50 -6.07
C LYS A 131 -13.53 10.37 -6.96
N MET A 132 -12.92 9.76 -7.96
CA MET A 132 -12.25 10.50 -9.05
C MET A 132 -13.29 11.22 -9.93
N THR A 133 -12.92 12.36 -10.47
CA THR A 133 -13.73 13.08 -11.44
C THR A 133 -13.67 12.40 -12.82
N VAL A 134 -14.56 12.79 -13.72
CA VAL A 134 -14.56 12.27 -15.10
C VAL A 134 -13.27 12.65 -15.83
N GLU A 135 -12.78 13.87 -15.60
CA GLU A 135 -11.55 14.38 -16.21
C GLU A 135 -10.32 13.60 -15.73
N GLU A 136 -10.24 13.29 -14.44
CA GLU A 136 -9.18 12.45 -13.84
C GLU A 136 -9.18 11.03 -14.42
N ILE A 137 -10.38 10.43 -14.57
CA ILE A 137 -10.55 9.08 -15.13
C ILE A 137 -10.18 9.01 -16.61
N GLN A 138 -10.56 10.03 -17.39
CA GLN A 138 -10.29 10.09 -18.83
C GLN A 138 -8.91 10.62 -19.18
N GLY A 139 -8.23 11.26 -18.23
CA GLY A 139 -6.89 11.82 -18.35
C GLY A 139 -5.78 10.82 -18.03
N ALA A 140 -4.85 11.23 -17.19
CA ALA A 140 -3.73 10.39 -16.73
C ALA A 140 -4.14 9.57 -15.50
N TYR A 141 -5.05 8.61 -15.69
CA TYR A 141 -5.76 7.87 -14.65
C TYR A 141 -4.85 7.36 -13.51
N GLU A 142 -3.72 6.73 -13.84
CA GLU A 142 -2.83 6.18 -12.82
C GLU A 142 -2.08 7.27 -12.06
N LEU A 143 -1.73 8.39 -12.70
CA LEU A 143 -1.18 9.56 -12.03
C LEU A 143 -2.21 10.20 -11.12
N GLU A 144 -3.44 10.39 -11.61
CA GLU A 144 -4.53 10.97 -10.83
C GLU A 144 -4.94 10.07 -9.66
N THR A 145 -4.81 8.75 -9.80
CA THR A 145 -4.93 7.83 -8.66
C THR A 145 -3.91 8.17 -7.57
N GLY A 146 -2.66 8.44 -7.94
CA GLY A 146 -1.65 8.93 -7.00
C GLY A 146 -2.03 10.26 -6.36
N ASN A 147 -2.52 11.21 -7.15
CA ASN A 147 -2.91 12.54 -6.68
C ASN A 147 -4.06 12.50 -5.67
N VAL A 148 -5.12 11.71 -5.90
CA VAL A 148 -6.23 11.59 -4.93
C VAL A 148 -5.80 10.86 -3.65
N ILE A 149 -4.82 9.97 -3.70
CA ILE A 149 -4.21 9.38 -2.51
C ILE A 149 -3.47 10.47 -1.72
N ILE A 150 -2.62 11.27 -2.37
CA ILE A 150 -1.86 12.35 -1.74
C ILE A 150 -2.81 13.38 -1.10
N GLU A 151 -3.85 13.79 -1.81
CA GLU A 151 -4.92 14.66 -1.29
C GLU A 151 -5.55 14.09 -0.01
N THR A 152 -5.83 12.79 0.02
CA THR A 152 -6.44 12.11 1.17
C THR A 152 -5.55 12.17 2.42
N PHE A 153 -4.24 12.35 2.25
CA PHE A 153 -3.27 12.49 3.34
C PHE A 153 -2.94 13.94 3.72
N GLU A 154 -3.61 14.92 3.15
CA GLU A 154 -3.50 16.31 3.64
C GLU A 154 -3.87 16.39 5.12
N GLY A 155 -2.92 16.81 5.96
CA GLY A 155 -3.08 16.85 7.41
C GLY A 155 -3.01 15.51 8.15
N LYS A 156 -2.66 14.42 7.45
CA LYS A 156 -2.41 13.09 8.04
C LYS A 156 -0.96 12.67 7.77
N SER A 157 -0.44 11.80 8.64
CA SER A 157 0.89 11.22 8.49
C SER A 157 0.80 9.89 7.71
N PRO A 158 1.42 9.77 6.53
CA PRO A 158 1.51 8.49 5.84
C PRO A 158 2.39 7.48 6.58
N ASP A 159 3.27 7.94 7.47
CA ASP A 159 4.10 7.06 8.30
C ASP A 159 3.28 6.41 9.42
N ASP A 160 2.27 7.11 9.94
CA ASP A 160 1.41 6.63 11.01
C ASP A 160 0.22 5.79 10.50
N ILE A 161 -0.19 6.01 9.25
CA ILE A 161 -1.28 5.27 8.59
C ILE A 161 -0.76 4.80 7.21
N PRO A 162 0.06 3.73 7.16
CA PRO A 162 0.70 3.27 5.93
C PRO A 162 -0.23 2.48 4.99
N ALA A 163 -1.47 2.95 4.82
CA ALA A 163 -2.47 2.35 3.94
C ALA A 163 -3.55 3.36 3.52
N VAL A 164 -4.15 3.11 2.36
CA VAL A 164 -5.31 3.85 1.84
C VAL A 164 -6.18 2.93 0.99
N LEU A 165 -7.47 3.18 0.96
CA LEU A 165 -8.41 2.58 0.03
C LEU A 165 -8.71 3.59 -1.08
N VAL A 166 -8.47 3.24 -2.33
CA VAL A 166 -8.89 4.06 -3.48
C VAL A 166 -10.34 3.72 -3.80
N HIS A 167 -11.22 4.72 -3.73
CA HIS A 167 -12.66 4.54 -3.94
C HIS A 167 -12.98 3.78 -5.22
N SER A 168 -13.79 2.72 -5.12
CA SER A 168 -14.20 1.82 -6.22
C SER A 168 -13.06 1.06 -6.90
N HIS A 169 -11.84 1.06 -6.36
CA HIS A 169 -10.67 0.43 -6.97
C HIS A 169 -10.09 -0.66 -6.05
N GLY A 170 -9.25 -0.28 -5.10
CA GLY A 170 -8.57 -1.22 -4.21
C GLY A 170 -7.59 -0.52 -3.27
N PRO A 171 -6.89 -1.29 -2.43
CA PRO A 171 -5.94 -0.75 -1.47
C PRO A 171 -4.57 -0.45 -2.08
N PHE A 172 -3.93 0.57 -1.52
CA PHE A 172 -2.48 0.79 -1.57
C PHE A 172 -1.94 0.76 -0.15
N THR A 173 -0.81 0.09 0.04
CA THR A 173 -0.06 0.09 1.29
C THR A 173 1.39 0.41 1.03
N TRP A 174 2.07 0.91 2.04
CA TRP A 174 3.50 1.20 1.95
C TRP A 174 4.21 0.87 3.26
N GLY A 175 5.52 0.99 3.24
CA GLY A 175 6.35 0.74 4.40
C GLY A 175 7.78 1.20 4.18
N THR A 176 8.66 0.96 5.14
CA THR A 176 10.08 1.34 5.09
C THR A 176 10.87 0.59 4.02
N ASP A 177 10.36 -0.54 3.56
CA ASP A 177 10.90 -1.39 2.50
C ASP A 177 9.79 -2.23 1.86
N PRO A 178 10.04 -2.94 0.74
CA PRO A 178 9.03 -3.76 0.05
C PRO A 178 8.39 -4.84 0.91
N HIS A 179 9.15 -5.52 1.80
CA HIS A 179 8.59 -6.56 2.66
C HIS A 179 7.70 -5.97 3.75
N ASN A 180 8.09 -4.82 4.32
CA ASN A 180 7.26 -4.10 5.29
C ASN A 180 5.97 -3.60 4.65
N ALA A 181 6.01 -3.14 3.40
CA ALA A 181 4.81 -2.78 2.64
C ALA A 181 3.85 -3.98 2.43
N VAL A 182 4.39 -5.18 2.11
CA VAL A 182 3.61 -6.42 2.03
C VAL A 182 3.05 -6.82 3.39
N HIS A 183 3.84 -6.71 4.46
CA HIS A 183 3.35 -6.95 5.82
C HIS A 183 2.14 -6.07 6.14
N ASN A 184 2.20 -4.77 5.82
CA ASN A 184 1.09 -3.85 6.02
C ASN A 184 -0.13 -4.20 5.14
N ALA A 185 0.08 -4.74 3.94
CA ALA A 185 -1.01 -5.23 3.08
C ALA A 185 -1.73 -6.44 3.68
N VAL A 186 -0.98 -7.39 4.26
CA VAL A 186 -1.56 -8.54 4.98
C VAL A 186 -2.37 -8.07 6.18
N VAL A 187 -1.81 -7.17 6.98
CA VAL A 187 -2.52 -6.61 8.15
C VAL A 187 -3.78 -5.85 7.72
N LEU A 188 -3.70 -5.03 6.66
CA LEU A 188 -4.87 -4.32 6.12
C LEU A 188 -6.00 -5.28 5.74
N GLU A 189 -5.69 -6.37 5.03
CA GLU A 189 -6.68 -7.36 4.61
C GLU A 189 -7.37 -8.03 5.81
N GLU A 190 -6.60 -8.42 6.84
CA GLU A 190 -7.14 -8.98 8.08
C GLU A 190 -7.99 -7.97 8.85
N LEU A 191 -7.58 -6.70 8.91
CA LEU A 191 -8.37 -5.66 9.57
C LEU A 191 -9.66 -5.35 8.82
N ALA A 192 -9.63 -5.35 7.49
CA ALA A 192 -10.82 -5.20 6.66
C ALA A 192 -11.84 -6.32 6.92
N PHE A 193 -11.38 -7.57 7.02
CA PHE A 193 -12.19 -8.72 7.42
C PHE A 193 -12.79 -8.54 8.81
N MET A 194 -11.95 -8.25 9.82
CA MET A 194 -12.39 -8.08 11.20
C MET A 194 -13.40 -6.92 11.34
N ALA A 195 -13.14 -5.79 10.68
CA ALA A 195 -14.03 -4.63 10.72
C ALA A 195 -15.41 -4.93 10.12
N PHE A 196 -15.45 -5.63 8.97
CA PHE A 196 -16.72 -6.07 8.39
C PHE A 196 -17.53 -6.92 9.36
N HIS A 197 -16.92 -7.90 10.00
CA HIS A 197 -17.61 -8.75 10.97
C HIS A 197 -18.01 -8.00 12.24
N THR A 198 -17.20 -7.06 12.70
CA THR A 198 -17.53 -6.19 13.84
C THR A 198 -18.80 -5.38 13.56
N GLU A 199 -18.90 -4.78 12.36
CA GLU A 199 -20.11 -4.05 11.95
C GLU A 199 -21.32 -4.96 11.75
N ALA A 200 -21.12 -6.18 11.27
CA ALA A 200 -22.20 -7.17 11.14
C ALA A 200 -22.74 -7.62 12.51
N ILE A 201 -21.87 -7.74 13.53
CA ILE A 201 -22.26 -8.11 14.90
C ILE A 201 -22.92 -6.92 15.61
N THR A 202 -22.37 -5.72 15.45
CA THR A 202 -22.85 -4.50 16.11
C THR A 202 -22.90 -3.34 15.10
N PRO A 203 -23.99 -3.19 14.35
CA PRO A 203 -24.15 -2.09 13.41
C PRO A 203 -24.00 -0.72 14.10
N GLY A 204 -23.26 0.20 13.49
CA GLY A 204 -23.03 1.52 14.05
C GLY A 204 -22.03 1.56 15.21
N LYS A 205 -21.21 0.50 15.37
CA LYS A 205 -20.14 0.47 16.36
C LYS A 205 -19.19 1.66 16.17
N GLU A 206 -18.95 2.40 17.25
CA GLU A 206 -17.94 3.45 17.29
C GLU A 206 -16.51 2.87 17.32
N SER A 207 -15.53 3.66 16.88
CA SER A 207 -14.10 3.33 17.01
C SER A 207 -13.75 3.07 18.47
N MET A 208 -12.63 2.39 18.71
CA MET A 208 -12.12 2.18 20.07
C MET A 208 -11.74 3.51 20.72
N GLN A 209 -11.64 3.50 22.04
CA GLN A 209 -11.20 4.65 22.84
C GLN A 209 -9.82 5.15 22.37
N GLN A 210 -9.65 6.48 22.30
CA GLN A 210 -8.38 7.08 21.87
C GLN A 210 -7.20 6.65 22.76
N GLU A 211 -7.43 6.55 24.06
CA GLU A 211 -6.40 6.13 25.02
C GLU A 211 -5.91 4.69 24.78
N LEU A 212 -6.82 3.82 24.30
CA LEU A 212 -6.47 2.45 23.93
C LEU A 212 -5.69 2.40 22.61
N LEU A 213 -6.07 3.20 21.63
CA LEU A 213 -5.34 3.38 20.38
C LEU A 213 -3.92 3.89 20.66
N ASP A 214 -3.81 4.97 21.43
CA ASP A 214 -2.53 5.56 21.84
C ASP A 214 -1.63 4.53 22.54
N LYS A 215 -2.21 3.78 23.48
CA LYS A 215 -1.48 2.75 24.22
C LYS A 215 -0.88 1.69 23.28
N HIS A 216 -1.67 1.22 22.31
CA HIS A 216 -1.24 0.15 21.40
C HIS A 216 -0.26 0.66 20.35
N TYR A 217 -0.54 1.80 19.74
CA TYR A 217 0.35 2.37 18.73
C TYR A 217 1.70 2.80 19.32
N LEU A 218 1.68 3.61 20.35
CA LEU A 218 2.90 4.22 20.92
C LEU A 218 3.83 3.19 21.57
N ARG A 219 3.31 2.05 22.07
CA ARG A 219 4.19 0.99 22.61
C ARG A 219 5.08 0.33 21.55
N LYS A 220 4.69 0.42 20.25
CA LYS A 220 5.43 -0.13 19.11
C LYS A 220 6.19 0.93 18.32
N HIS A 221 5.58 2.11 18.12
CA HIS A 221 6.04 3.15 17.20
C HIS A 221 6.49 4.43 17.90
N GLY A 222 6.19 4.59 19.19
CA GLY A 222 6.53 5.79 19.95
C GLY A 222 8.02 5.87 20.31
N LYS A 223 8.46 7.06 20.74
CA LYS A 223 9.84 7.31 21.20
C LYS A 223 10.31 6.36 22.31
N ASN A 224 9.37 5.84 23.10
CA ASN A 224 9.61 4.91 24.22
C ASN A 224 9.05 3.53 23.91
N ALA A 225 9.08 3.10 22.67
CA ALA A 225 8.60 1.78 22.26
C ALA A 225 9.29 0.67 23.05
N TYR A 226 8.51 -0.25 23.62
CA TYR A 226 8.99 -1.35 24.47
C TYR A 226 8.44 -2.72 24.04
N TYR A 227 7.54 -2.76 23.05
CA TYR A 227 6.91 -3.98 22.57
C TYR A 227 7.51 -4.42 21.23
N GLY A 228 7.76 -5.72 21.11
CA GLY A 228 8.42 -6.32 19.96
C GLY A 228 9.88 -6.68 20.30
N GLN A 229 10.47 -7.51 19.45
CA GLN A 229 11.90 -7.81 19.53
C GLN A 229 12.67 -6.71 18.79
N LYS A 230 13.76 -6.25 19.40
CA LYS A 230 14.70 -5.32 18.79
C LYS A 230 15.74 -6.07 17.98
#